data_b97c4fc24cfed84efd975d29bd70cc0b
#
_entry.id   b97c4fc24cfed84efd975d29bd70cc0b
#
_cell.length_a   1.000
_cell.length_b   1.000
_cell.length_c   1.000
_cell.angle_alpha   90.00
_cell.angle_beta   90.00
_cell.angle_gamma   90.00
#
_symmetry.space_group_name_H-M   'P 1'
#
loop_
_entity.id
_entity.type
_entity.pdbx_description
1 polymer ?
#
loop_
_entity_poly.entity_id
_entity_poly.type
_entity_poly.pdbx_seq_one_letter_code
_entity_poly.pdbx_strand_id
1 'polypeptide(L)'
;RNHLREKFLRAKMAVSGGNFIVAETGTLVIVESEGNGRMCLTLPETLVSVVGIEKLVPTIEDLEVFLKLLPRSSTAERMNPYTSLWTGVTPGDGPQDLHVILLDNGRTNVLADPEGRAALRCIRCSACLNVCPVYERVGGHAYGSMYPGPIGAILGPQLRGLENANDRALPYASTLCGACNE
;
A
#
# COMPACT_ATOMS: atom_id res chain seq x y z
N ARG A 1 15.94 -9.72 19.21
CA ARG A 1 15.77 -8.24 19.33
C ARG A 1 17.10 -7.53 19.06
N ASN A 2 18.17 -7.80 19.82
CA ASN A 2 19.46 -7.09 19.68
C ASN A 2 20.06 -7.18 18.28
N HIS A 3 20.03 -8.36 17.66
CA HIS A 3 20.53 -8.55 16.30
C HIS A 3 19.82 -7.66 15.26
N LEU A 4 18.50 -7.52 15.32
CA LEU A 4 17.75 -6.64 14.43
C LEU A 4 18.03 -5.16 14.74
N ARG A 5 18.11 -4.80 16.02
CA ARG A 5 18.47 -3.44 16.44
C ARG A 5 19.81 -3.00 15.85
N GLU A 6 20.83 -3.86 15.92
CA GLU A 6 22.14 -3.57 15.33
C GLU A 6 22.06 -3.34 13.81
N LYS A 7 21.24 -4.14 13.10
CA LYS A 7 21.04 -3.97 11.66
C LYS A 7 20.38 -2.62 11.33
N PHE A 8 19.32 -2.24 12.05
CA PHE A 8 18.69 -0.93 11.87
C PHE A 8 19.66 0.23 12.09
N LEU A 9 20.48 0.15 13.14
CA LEU A 9 21.46 1.20 13.46
C LEU A 9 22.63 1.28 12.47
N ARG A 10 22.90 0.22 11.71
CA ARG A 10 23.98 0.18 10.70
C ARG A 10 23.51 0.53 9.30
N ALA A 11 22.20 0.42 9.04
CA ALA A 11 21.66 0.67 7.71
C ALA A 11 21.88 2.15 7.35
N LYS A 12 22.50 2.40 6.21
CA LYS A 12 22.71 3.76 5.67
C LYS A 12 21.59 4.19 4.73
N MET A 13 20.90 3.22 4.15
CA MET A 13 19.79 3.43 3.24
C MET A 13 18.62 2.54 3.63
N ALA A 14 17.42 3.07 3.52
CA ALA A 14 16.18 2.30 3.57
C ALA A 14 15.41 2.43 2.26
N VAL A 15 14.75 1.33 1.89
CA VAL A 15 13.74 1.31 0.83
C VAL A 15 12.40 1.00 1.47
N SER A 16 11.42 1.86 1.26
CA SER A 16 10.07 1.73 1.82
C SER A 16 9.01 1.89 0.74
N GLY A 17 7.80 1.41 1.00
CA GLY A 17 6.61 1.83 0.29
C GLY A 17 6.02 3.10 0.90
N GLY A 18 4.82 3.48 0.43
CA GLY A 18 3.99 4.49 1.05
C GLY A 18 2.53 4.10 0.99
N ASN A 19 1.76 4.49 1.99
CA ASN A 19 0.31 4.30 1.98
C ASN A 19 -0.37 5.36 1.11
N PHE A 20 0.10 6.62 1.22
CA PHE A 20 -0.42 7.75 0.45
C PHE A 20 0.69 8.76 0.16
N ILE A 21 0.45 9.63 -0.81
CA ILE A 21 1.18 10.88 -1.04
C ILE A 21 0.15 11.99 -1.18
N VAL A 22 0.32 13.06 -0.40
CA VAL A 22 -0.47 14.28 -0.53
C VAL A 22 0.12 15.12 -1.66
N ALA A 23 -0.63 15.31 -2.75
CA ALA A 23 -0.15 15.97 -3.96
C ALA A 23 0.17 17.45 -3.73
N GLU A 24 -0.65 18.14 -2.93
CA GLU A 24 -0.50 19.56 -2.61
C GLU A 24 0.85 19.89 -1.96
N THR A 25 1.35 19.02 -1.09
CA THR A 25 2.55 19.26 -0.26
C THR A 25 3.72 18.34 -0.59
N GLY A 26 3.50 17.31 -1.42
CA GLY A 26 4.48 16.25 -1.65
C GLY A 26 4.69 15.33 -0.44
N THR A 27 3.81 15.34 0.54
CA THR A 27 3.97 14.60 1.79
C THR A 27 3.79 13.11 1.58
N LEU A 28 4.84 12.34 1.84
CA LEU A 28 4.79 10.88 1.96
C LEU A 28 4.13 10.50 3.28
N VAL A 29 3.16 9.58 3.22
CA VAL A 29 2.41 9.09 4.39
C VAL A 29 2.60 7.60 4.55
N ILE A 30 3.04 7.19 5.74
CA ILE A 30 3.23 5.79 6.10
C ILE A 30 2.48 5.49 7.39
N VAL A 31 1.65 4.45 7.32
CA VAL A 31 0.76 4.00 8.40
C VAL A 31 1.16 2.59 8.79
N GLU A 32 1.43 2.36 10.07
CA GLU A 32 1.87 1.08 10.58
C GLU A 32 1.49 0.85 12.05
N SER A 33 1.62 -0.38 12.53
CA SER A 33 1.28 -0.77 13.90
C SER A 33 2.48 -1.23 14.74
N GLU A 34 3.57 -1.68 14.10
CA GLU A 34 4.68 -2.35 14.80
C GLU A 34 5.87 -1.44 15.13
N GLY A 35 6.01 -0.29 14.46
CA GLY A 35 7.12 0.64 14.64
C GLY A 35 8.40 0.28 13.87
N ASN A 36 8.44 -0.84 13.16
CA ASN A 36 9.57 -1.26 12.32
C ASN A 36 9.72 -0.36 11.09
N GLY A 37 8.62 0.02 10.45
CA GLY A 37 8.59 0.99 9.38
C GLY A 37 9.13 2.33 9.84
N ARG A 38 8.68 2.82 11.01
CA ARG A 38 9.19 4.06 11.60
C ARG A 38 10.71 4.04 11.80
N MET A 39 11.28 2.91 12.22
CA MET A 39 12.73 2.77 12.31
C MET A 39 13.42 2.85 10.94
N CYS A 40 12.82 2.27 9.89
CA CYS A 40 13.31 2.39 8.52
C CYS A 40 13.25 3.84 8.00
N LEU A 41 12.27 4.62 8.45
CA LEU A 41 12.08 6.01 7.99
C LEU A 41 12.99 7.01 8.70
N THR A 42 13.43 6.72 9.92
CA THR A 42 14.07 7.72 10.79
C THR A 42 15.56 7.49 11.00
N LEU A 43 16.07 6.27 10.92
CA LEU A 43 17.44 5.95 11.26
C LEU A 43 18.45 6.07 10.10
N PRO A 44 18.11 5.68 8.86
CA PRO A 44 19.03 5.75 7.74
C PRO A 44 19.30 7.18 7.30
N GLU A 45 20.46 7.40 6.71
CA GLU A 45 20.87 8.67 6.10
C GLU A 45 20.08 8.95 4.81
N THR A 46 19.79 7.90 4.03
CA THR A 46 19.02 8.00 2.76
C THR A 46 17.74 7.17 2.84
N LEU A 47 16.61 7.78 2.52
CA LEU A 47 15.32 7.12 2.39
C LEU A 47 14.84 7.14 0.93
N VAL A 48 14.56 5.97 0.37
CA VAL A 48 13.94 5.80 -0.94
C VAL A 48 12.55 5.20 -0.75
N SER A 49 11.50 5.94 -1.11
CA SER A 49 10.12 5.45 -1.05
C SER A 49 9.55 5.23 -2.44
N VAL A 50 9.04 4.03 -2.69
CA VAL A 50 8.39 3.65 -3.96
C VAL A 50 6.89 3.57 -3.74
N VAL A 51 6.14 4.44 -4.38
CA VAL A 51 4.69 4.59 -4.16
C VAL A 51 3.95 4.56 -5.48
N GLY A 52 2.92 3.72 -5.58
CA GLY A 52 2.07 3.68 -6.77
C GLY A 52 1.30 4.99 -6.95
N ILE A 53 1.18 5.44 -8.20
CA ILE A 53 0.47 6.70 -8.53
C ILE A 53 -0.99 6.70 -8.09
N GLU A 54 -1.59 5.52 -7.90
CA GLU A 54 -2.96 5.38 -7.38
C GLU A 54 -3.10 5.75 -5.89
N LYS A 55 -1.97 6.01 -5.21
CA LYS A 55 -1.94 6.41 -3.79
C LYS A 55 -1.87 7.93 -3.60
N LEU A 56 -1.92 8.69 -4.68
CA LEU A 56 -1.99 10.15 -4.61
C LEU A 56 -3.36 10.59 -4.10
N VAL A 57 -3.35 11.46 -3.09
CA VAL A 57 -4.52 12.17 -2.58
C VAL A 57 -4.33 13.67 -2.79
N PRO A 58 -5.36 14.44 -3.15
CA PRO A 58 -5.18 15.85 -3.50
C PRO A 58 -4.64 16.69 -2.36
N THR A 59 -5.32 16.66 -1.20
CA THR A 59 -5.07 17.55 -0.05
C THR A 59 -4.87 16.77 1.25
N ILE A 60 -4.46 17.47 2.30
CA ILE A 60 -4.32 16.89 3.64
C ILE A 60 -5.69 16.56 4.25
N GLU A 61 -6.72 17.32 3.91
CA GLU A 61 -8.10 17.10 4.34
C GLU A 61 -8.66 15.80 3.76
N ASP A 62 -8.36 15.51 2.49
CA ASP A 62 -8.73 14.24 1.85
C ASP A 62 -8.05 13.06 2.54
N LEU A 63 -6.79 13.22 2.96
CA LEU A 63 -6.04 12.19 3.67
C LEU A 63 -6.71 11.80 5.00
N GLU A 64 -7.33 12.73 5.71
CA GLU A 64 -7.98 12.47 7.00
C GLU A 64 -9.01 11.34 6.92
N VAL A 65 -9.77 11.29 5.84
CA VAL A 65 -10.77 10.22 5.60
C VAL A 65 -10.10 8.85 5.53
N PHE A 66 -9.00 8.74 4.80
CA PHE A 66 -8.28 7.48 4.63
C PHE A 66 -7.57 7.03 5.91
N LEU A 67 -7.05 7.96 6.70
CA LEU A 67 -6.44 7.65 8.01
C LEU A 67 -7.46 7.13 9.02
N LYS A 68 -8.72 7.50 8.88
CA LYS A 68 -9.83 6.96 9.69
C LYS A 68 -10.29 5.59 9.18
N LEU A 69 -10.38 5.41 7.87
CA LEU A 69 -10.90 4.17 7.26
C LEU A 69 -9.91 3.01 7.36
N LEU A 70 -8.64 3.27 7.09
CA LEU A 70 -7.63 2.22 6.96
C LEU A 70 -7.50 1.34 8.23
N PRO A 71 -7.27 1.88 9.44
CA PRO A 71 -7.17 1.07 10.65
C PRO A 71 -8.49 0.43 11.05
N ARG A 72 -9.62 1.12 10.87
CA ARG A 72 -10.93 0.55 11.18
C ARG A 72 -11.25 -0.68 10.36
N SER A 73 -10.92 -0.64 9.09
CA SER A 73 -11.18 -1.76 8.19
C SER A 73 -10.21 -2.91 8.39
N SER A 74 -8.92 -2.64 8.59
CA SER A 74 -7.91 -3.70 8.67
C SER A 74 -7.83 -4.38 10.03
N THR A 75 -7.96 -3.63 11.13
CA THR A 75 -7.74 -4.13 12.50
C THR A 75 -8.83 -3.74 13.50
N ALA A 76 -9.90 -3.08 13.07
CA ALA A 76 -10.99 -2.55 13.90
C ALA A 76 -10.52 -1.48 14.92
N GLU A 77 -9.37 -0.87 14.70
CA GLU A 77 -8.83 0.20 15.55
C GLU A 77 -9.35 1.57 15.12
N ARG A 78 -9.42 2.50 16.07
CA ARG A 78 -9.82 3.89 15.77
C ARG A 78 -8.73 4.64 15.02
N MET A 79 -7.48 4.39 15.37
CA MET A 79 -6.28 5.00 14.79
C MET A 79 -5.15 3.99 14.79
N ASN A 80 -4.25 4.10 13.83
CA ASN A 80 -2.98 3.38 13.89
C ASN A 80 -2.08 3.97 14.98
N PRO A 81 -1.29 3.15 15.67
CA PRO A 81 -0.32 3.63 16.65
C PRO A 81 0.73 4.57 16.05
N TYR A 82 1.12 4.32 14.81
CA TYR A 82 2.14 5.09 14.11
C TYR A 82 1.62 5.57 12.76
N THR A 83 1.57 6.88 12.59
CA THR A 83 1.37 7.55 11.30
C THR A 83 2.52 8.53 11.12
N SER A 84 3.32 8.31 10.09
CA SER A 84 4.49 9.13 9.78
C SER A 84 4.25 9.94 8.52
N LEU A 85 4.49 11.25 8.60
CA LEU A 85 4.36 12.18 7.49
C LEU A 85 5.74 12.80 7.20
N TRP A 86 6.19 12.72 5.95
CA TRP A 86 7.47 13.23 5.50
C TRP A 86 7.28 14.17 4.33
N THR A 87 7.42 15.47 4.58
CA THR A 87 7.27 16.50 3.54
C THR A 87 8.64 16.86 2.92
N GLY A 88 9.73 16.57 3.62
CA GLY A 88 11.09 16.85 3.17
C GLY A 88 12.11 16.40 4.21
N VAL A 89 13.34 16.87 4.06
CA VAL A 89 14.44 16.59 4.99
C VAL A 89 14.66 17.75 5.95
N THR A 90 15.06 17.41 7.18
CA THR A 90 15.48 18.40 8.20
C THR A 90 16.93 18.14 8.56
N PRO A 91 17.84 19.13 8.43
CA PRO A 91 19.25 18.94 8.76
C PRO A 91 19.43 18.42 10.20
N GLY A 92 20.11 17.28 10.34
CA GLY A 92 20.41 16.68 11.64
C GLY A 92 19.29 15.88 12.26
N ASP A 93 18.11 15.74 11.61
CA ASP A 93 17.00 14.94 12.10
C ASP A 93 16.42 14.06 10.98
N GLY A 94 16.43 12.75 11.20
CA GLY A 94 15.99 11.76 10.21
C GLY A 94 16.89 11.67 8.98
N PRO A 95 16.38 11.16 7.85
CA PRO A 95 17.12 11.07 6.61
C PRO A 95 17.55 12.43 6.10
N GLN A 96 18.77 12.49 5.59
CA GLN A 96 19.32 13.70 4.97
C GLN A 96 19.06 13.73 3.45
N ASP A 97 18.78 12.55 2.86
CA ASP A 97 18.35 12.39 1.47
C ASP A 97 17.01 11.66 1.42
N LEU A 98 16.02 12.28 0.81
CA LEU A 98 14.68 11.69 0.60
C LEU A 98 14.38 11.59 -0.89
N HIS A 99 14.18 10.38 -1.37
CA HIS A 99 13.76 10.10 -2.74
C HIS A 99 12.37 9.48 -2.74
N VAL A 100 11.44 10.07 -3.48
CA VAL A 100 10.09 9.53 -3.70
C VAL A 100 9.95 9.14 -5.17
N ILE A 101 9.75 7.85 -5.41
CA ILE A 101 9.57 7.28 -6.74
C ILE A 101 8.08 7.00 -6.94
N LEU A 102 7.45 7.70 -7.87
CA LEU A 102 6.08 7.44 -8.30
C LEU A 102 6.08 6.32 -9.31
N LEU A 103 5.47 5.20 -8.95
CA LEU A 103 5.45 3.98 -9.75
C LEU A 103 4.16 3.88 -10.57
N ASP A 104 4.29 3.93 -11.88
CA ASP A 104 3.17 3.62 -12.78
C ASP A 104 2.93 2.11 -12.89
N ASN A 105 3.84 1.39 -13.49
CA ASN A 105 3.79 -0.08 -13.66
C ASN A 105 2.39 -0.58 -14.07
N GLY A 106 1.85 -0.01 -15.17
CA GLY A 106 0.57 -0.37 -15.75
C GLY A 106 -0.67 0.34 -15.18
N ARG A 107 -0.51 1.19 -14.17
CA ARG A 107 -1.65 1.90 -13.53
C ARG A 107 -2.32 2.89 -14.46
N THR A 108 -1.58 3.59 -15.29
CA THR A 108 -2.15 4.48 -16.31
C THR A 108 -2.99 3.74 -17.33
N ASN A 109 -2.63 2.51 -17.69
CA ASN A 109 -3.44 1.67 -18.57
C ASN A 109 -4.76 1.29 -17.91
N VAL A 110 -4.73 0.91 -16.62
CA VAL A 110 -5.95 0.63 -15.84
C VAL A 110 -6.80 1.89 -15.69
N LEU A 111 -6.18 3.04 -15.46
CA LEU A 111 -6.89 4.33 -15.36
C LEU A 111 -7.60 4.71 -16.66
N ALA A 112 -7.03 4.38 -17.80
CA ALA A 112 -7.61 4.63 -19.10
C ALA A 112 -8.86 3.77 -19.41
N ASP A 113 -9.02 2.63 -18.72
CA ASP A 113 -10.18 1.75 -18.87
C ASP A 113 -11.38 2.28 -18.06
N PRO A 114 -12.48 2.70 -18.72
CA PRO A 114 -13.66 3.23 -18.03
C PRO A 114 -14.30 2.28 -17.02
N GLU A 115 -14.24 0.98 -17.27
CA GLU A 115 -14.84 -0.06 -16.41
C GLU A 115 -13.87 -0.47 -15.30
N GLY A 116 -12.61 -0.73 -15.65
CA GLY A 116 -11.59 -1.25 -14.75
C GLY A 116 -11.00 -0.24 -13.77
N ARG A 117 -10.99 1.05 -14.14
CA ARG A 117 -10.32 2.11 -13.35
C ARG A 117 -10.75 2.20 -11.89
N ALA A 118 -11.99 1.79 -11.57
CA ALA A 118 -12.50 1.80 -10.19
C ALA A 118 -11.67 0.91 -9.25
N ALA A 119 -11.00 -0.12 -9.76
CA ALA A 119 -10.12 -1.00 -8.98
C ALA A 119 -8.90 -0.26 -8.41
N LEU A 120 -8.46 0.84 -9.03
CA LEU A 120 -7.36 1.68 -8.52
C LEU A 120 -7.70 2.45 -7.24
N ARG A 121 -8.98 2.53 -6.84
CA ARG A 121 -9.39 3.14 -5.57
C ARG A 121 -9.01 2.29 -4.35
N CYS A 122 -8.40 1.13 -4.57
CA CYS A 122 -7.97 0.26 -3.49
C CYS A 122 -6.91 0.92 -2.60
N ILE A 123 -7.24 1.15 -1.33
CA ILE A 123 -6.31 1.65 -0.30
C ILE A 123 -5.65 0.52 0.50
N ARG A 124 -5.89 -0.74 0.15
CA ARG A 124 -5.41 -1.94 0.84
C ARG A 124 -5.90 -2.06 2.29
N CYS A 125 -7.12 -1.64 2.54
CA CYS A 125 -7.75 -1.69 3.87
C CYS A 125 -8.19 -3.09 4.31
N SER A 126 -8.03 -4.11 3.49
CA SER A 126 -8.39 -5.51 3.76
C SER A 126 -9.88 -5.81 3.92
N ALA A 127 -10.80 -4.85 3.77
CA ALA A 127 -12.24 -5.09 3.91
C ALA A 127 -12.73 -6.28 3.09
N CYS A 128 -12.38 -6.31 1.80
CA CYS A 128 -12.77 -7.42 0.91
C CYS A 128 -12.09 -8.76 1.26
N LEU A 129 -10.92 -8.73 1.91
CA LEU A 129 -10.21 -9.94 2.35
C LEU A 129 -10.92 -10.60 3.54
N ASN A 130 -11.39 -9.78 4.48
CA ASN A 130 -11.98 -10.23 5.75
C ASN A 130 -13.26 -11.05 5.56
N VAL A 131 -13.94 -10.86 4.43
CA VAL A 131 -15.22 -11.53 4.12
C VAL A 131 -15.11 -12.56 3.01
N CYS A 132 -13.94 -12.72 2.40
CA CYS A 132 -13.78 -13.56 1.22
C CYS A 132 -13.49 -15.02 1.56
N PRO A 133 -14.41 -15.97 1.26
CA PRO A 133 -14.18 -17.39 1.55
C PRO A 133 -13.04 -18.00 0.71
N VAL A 134 -12.77 -17.46 -0.47
CA VAL A 134 -11.64 -17.92 -1.29
C VAL A 134 -10.34 -17.49 -0.65
N TYR A 135 -10.22 -16.22 -0.25
CA TYR A 135 -9.02 -15.73 0.42
C TYR A 135 -8.75 -16.45 1.74
N GLU A 136 -9.77 -16.67 2.55
CA GLU A 136 -9.67 -17.45 3.79
C GLU A 136 -9.09 -18.85 3.55
N ARG A 137 -9.46 -19.48 2.43
CA ARG A 137 -9.01 -20.83 2.10
C ARG A 137 -7.59 -20.91 1.56
N VAL A 138 -7.19 -19.97 0.68
CA VAL A 138 -5.94 -20.06 -0.08
C VAL A 138 -4.83 -19.14 0.41
N GLY A 139 -5.19 -18.09 1.14
CA GLY A 139 -4.25 -17.07 1.62
C GLY A 139 -3.71 -16.16 0.52
N GLY A 140 -2.93 -15.15 0.93
CA GLY A 140 -2.44 -14.11 0.03
C GLY A 140 -1.42 -14.58 -1.02
N HIS A 141 -0.56 -15.53 -0.68
CA HIS A 141 0.51 -16.00 -1.56
C HIS A 141 -0.01 -16.64 -2.85
N ALA A 142 -1.17 -17.28 -2.81
CA ALA A 142 -1.78 -17.92 -3.97
C ALA A 142 -2.09 -16.93 -5.12
N TYR A 143 -2.25 -15.65 -4.81
CA TYR A 143 -2.51 -14.61 -5.82
C TYR A 143 -1.26 -14.14 -6.56
N GLY A 144 -0.05 -14.47 -6.08
CA GLY A 144 1.20 -14.06 -6.71
C GLY A 144 1.38 -12.55 -6.86
N SER A 145 0.69 -11.76 -6.04
CA SER A 145 0.62 -10.29 -6.13
C SER A 145 0.56 -9.66 -4.74
N MET A 146 0.95 -8.39 -4.67
CA MET A 146 0.72 -7.55 -3.50
C MET A 146 -0.76 -7.21 -3.27
N TYR A 147 -1.60 -7.45 -4.27
CA TYR A 147 -3.07 -7.34 -4.18
C TYR A 147 -3.67 -8.73 -4.13
N PRO A 148 -3.96 -9.30 -2.95
CA PRO A 148 -4.65 -10.57 -2.83
C PRO A 148 -6.17 -10.41 -2.72
N GLY A 149 -6.89 -11.53 -2.69
CA GLY A 149 -8.35 -11.56 -2.49
C GLY A 149 -9.14 -10.97 -3.66
N PRO A 150 -10.37 -10.51 -3.41
CA PRO A 150 -11.27 -10.01 -4.46
C PRO A 150 -10.67 -8.88 -5.29
N ILE A 151 -10.04 -7.89 -4.64
CA ILE A 151 -9.39 -6.81 -5.38
C ILE A 151 -8.19 -7.32 -6.21
N GLY A 152 -7.46 -8.30 -5.72
CA GLY A 152 -6.34 -8.91 -6.44
C GLY A 152 -6.79 -9.71 -7.64
N ALA A 153 -7.95 -10.36 -7.55
CA ALA A 153 -8.57 -11.09 -8.67
C ALA A 153 -8.97 -10.15 -9.83
N ILE A 154 -9.24 -8.89 -9.52
CA ILE A 154 -9.62 -7.86 -10.51
C ILE A 154 -8.39 -7.08 -10.97
N LEU A 155 -7.66 -6.46 -10.04
CA LEU A 155 -6.58 -5.53 -10.35
C LEU A 155 -5.30 -6.24 -10.82
N GLY A 156 -5.02 -7.45 -10.34
CA GLY A 156 -3.86 -8.22 -10.75
C GLY A 156 -3.74 -8.41 -12.26
N PRO A 157 -4.76 -9.00 -12.91
CA PRO A 157 -4.78 -9.16 -14.37
C PRO A 157 -4.74 -7.84 -15.15
N GLN A 158 -5.38 -6.79 -14.64
CA GLN A 158 -5.36 -5.48 -15.29
C GLN A 158 -3.95 -4.86 -15.31
N LEU A 159 -3.18 -5.03 -14.24
CA LEU A 159 -1.82 -4.50 -14.15
C LEU A 159 -0.79 -5.33 -14.92
N ARG A 160 -0.95 -6.65 -14.96
CA ARG A 160 0.06 -7.58 -15.50
C ARG A 160 -0.32 -8.21 -16.84
N GLY A 161 -1.56 -8.05 -17.26
CA GLY A 161 -2.10 -8.72 -18.45
C GLY A 161 -2.54 -10.16 -18.16
N LEU A 162 -2.99 -10.85 -19.21
CA LEU A 162 -3.56 -12.21 -19.13
C LEU A 162 -2.64 -13.28 -19.78
N GLU A 163 -1.39 -12.97 -20.04
CA GLU A 163 -0.46 -13.91 -20.69
C GLU A 163 -0.02 -15.03 -19.75
N ASN A 164 0.15 -14.69 -18.46
CA ASN A 164 0.49 -15.65 -17.43
C ASN A 164 -0.76 -16.49 -17.04
N ALA A 165 -0.57 -17.80 -16.89
CA ALA A 165 -1.64 -18.72 -16.52
C ALA A 165 -2.30 -18.38 -15.17
N ASN A 166 -1.50 -17.94 -14.19
CA ASN A 166 -2.03 -17.53 -12.89
C ASN A 166 -2.90 -16.28 -13.00
N ASP A 167 -2.48 -15.28 -13.77
CA ASP A 167 -3.24 -14.04 -13.95
C ASP A 167 -4.56 -14.30 -14.70
N ARG A 168 -4.57 -15.23 -15.66
CA ARG A 168 -5.81 -15.68 -16.31
C ARG A 168 -6.77 -16.40 -15.37
N ALA A 169 -6.26 -17.09 -14.37
CA ALA A 169 -7.07 -17.81 -13.39
C ALA A 169 -7.66 -16.91 -12.30
N LEU A 170 -7.03 -15.77 -12.01
CA LEU A 170 -7.45 -14.88 -10.91
C LEU A 170 -8.90 -14.40 -10.99
N PRO A 171 -9.48 -14.01 -12.14
CA PRO A 171 -10.88 -13.60 -12.22
C PRO A 171 -11.88 -14.70 -11.78
N TYR A 172 -11.47 -15.97 -11.84
CA TYR A 172 -12.26 -17.11 -11.39
C TYR A 172 -12.08 -17.45 -9.90
N ALA A 173 -11.18 -16.76 -9.21
CA ALA A 173 -10.98 -16.90 -7.76
C ALA A 173 -12.11 -16.22 -6.97
N SER A 174 -13.35 -16.57 -7.27
CA SER A 174 -14.56 -15.99 -6.70
C SER A 174 -15.64 -17.06 -6.50
N THR A 175 -16.37 -16.97 -5.40
CA THR A 175 -17.58 -17.76 -5.16
C THR A 175 -18.85 -17.05 -5.64
N LEU A 176 -18.74 -15.86 -6.18
CA LEU A 176 -19.86 -14.99 -6.58
C LEU A 176 -20.85 -14.69 -5.44
N CYS A 177 -20.42 -14.77 -4.18
CA CYS A 177 -21.28 -14.55 -3.02
C CYS A 177 -21.67 -13.07 -2.81
N GLY A 178 -20.94 -12.13 -3.43
CA GLY A 178 -21.21 -10.69 -3.34
C GLY A 178 -20.72 -9.99 -2.06
N ALA A 179 -20.33 -10.72 -1.03
CA ALA A 179 -19.98 -10.15 0.29
C ALA A 179 -18.85 -9.07 0.27
N CYS A 180 -18.01 -9.05 -0.74
CA CYS A 180 -16.97 -8.03 -0.89
C CYS A 180 -17.46 -6.70 -1.48
N ASN A 181 -18.75 -6.61 -1.83
CA ASN A 181 -19.37 -5.43 -2.46
C ASN A 181 -20.37 -4.72 -1.53
N GLU A 182 -20.57 -5.22 -0.30
CA GLU A 182 -21.50 -4.66 0.69
C GLU A 182 -20.83 -3.62 1.61
#